data_694a1d4426be9ca5385a7445d3030b4b
#
_entry.id   694a1d4426be9ca5385a7445d3030b4b
#
_cell.length_a   1.000
_cell.length_b   1.000
_cell.length_c   1.000
_cell.angle_alpha   90.00
_cell.angle_beta   90.00
_cell.angle_gamma   90.00
#
_symmetry.space_group_name_H-M   'P 1'
#
loop_
_entity.id
_entity.type
_entity.pdbx_description
1 polymer ?
#
loop_
_entity_poly.entity_id
_entity_poly.type
_entity_poly.pdbx_seq_one_letter_code
_entity_poly.pdbx_strand_id
1 'polypeptide(L)'
;MGRSFSDYDESDVRVRPGKGSRPRSKQRPAHHDAEFGLVVAKDRGRWGVVLDTGARLQCTRARELKRTSIEVGDRVGVVGDTSGDKDTLARIVKRADRTSVLRRTADDTDPYERIIVANAELMLIVVAAADPPPRTGFVERALIAAFVGGVTPVVCVTKTDLADPSGFE
;
A
#
# COMPACT_ATOMS: atom_id res chain seq x y z
N MET A 1 57.83 31.49 -7.85
CA MET A 1 57.19 32.79 -7.58
C MET A 1 55.69 32.63 -7.81
N GLY A 2 54.91 32.70 -6.76
CA GLY A 2 53.43 32.63 -6.85
C GLY A 2 52.88 33.98 -7.21
N ARG A 3 51.85 34.00 -8.09
CA ARG A 3 51.12 35.23 -8.43
C ARG A 3 50.45 35.82 -7.18
N SER A 4 50.55 37.16 -7.02
CA SER A 4 49.85 37.87 -5.94
C SER A 4 48.36 37.96 -6.24
N PHE A 5 47.53 38.14 -5.21
CA PHE A 5 46.08 38.27 -5.33
C PHE A 5 45.65 39.46 -6.22
N SER A 6 46.49 40.45 -6.35
CA SER A 6 46.29 41.64 -7.20
C SER A 6 46.48 41.38 -8.70
N ASP A 7 46.97 40.21 -9.08
CA ASP A 7 47.30 39.84 -10.46
C ASP A 7 46.16 39.06 -11.15
N TYR A 8 45.00 38.90 -10.47
CA TYR A 8 43.81 38.23 -11.03
C TYR A 8 42.82 39.28 -11.56
N ASP A 9 42.53 39.20 -12.85
CA ASP A 9 41.52 39.99 -13.56
C ASP A 9 40.23 39.15 -13.71
N GLU A 10 39.08 39.82 -13.98
CA GLU A 10 37.79 39.18 -14.25
C GLU A 10 37.86 38.13 -15.37
N SER A 11 38.81 38.27 -16.32
CA SER A 11 39.07 37.30 -17.38
C SER A 11 39.67 35.97 -16.88
N ASP A 12 40.27 35.94 -15.68
CA ASP A 12 40.83 34.75 -15.05
C ASP A 12 39.79 33.87 -14.37
N VAL A 13 38.57 34.41 -14.20
CA VAL A 13 37.46 33.66 -13.58
C VAL A 13 36.88 32.69 -14.61
N ARG A 14 37.41 31.45 -14.64
CA ARG A 14 36.76 30.36 -15.36
C ARG A 14 35.52 29.90 -14.58
N VAL A 15 34.40 30.54 -14.86
CA VAL A 15 33.08 29.99 -14.48
C VAL A 15 32.90 28.71 -15.28
N ARG A 16 33.13 27.55 -14.65
CA ARG A 16 32.66 26.29 -15.22
C ARG A 16 31.13 26.40 -15.29
N PRO A 17 30.51 26.36 -16.48
CA PRO A 17 29.06 26.30 -16.54
C PRO A 17 28.68 25.07 -15.74
N GLY A 18 27.96 25.25 -14.64
CA GLY A 18 27.39 24.17 -13.90
C GLY A 18 26.72 23.25 -14.90
N LYS A 19 26.92 21.93 -14.80
CA LYS A 19 26.16 20.96 -15.60
C LYS A 19 24.70 21.36 -15.43
N GLY A 20 24.16 22.08 -16.40
CA GLY A 20 22.82 22.63 -16.36
C GLY A 20 21.89 21.48 -16.05
N SER A 21 21.38 21.45 -14.82
CA SER A 21 20.27 20.58 -14.51
C SER A 21 19.15 21.09 -15.42
N ARG A 22 18.94 20.40 -16.56
CA ARG A 22 17.72 20.61 -17.34
C ARG A 22 16.57 20.63 -16.33
N PRO A 23 15.73 21.68 -16.34
CA PRO A 23 14.55 21.65 -15.48
C PRO A 23 13.86 20.31 -15.74
N ARG A 24 13.90 19.40 -14.77
CA ARG A 24 13.13 18.17 -14.87
C ARG A 24 11.69 18.63 -14.89
N SER A 25 11.09 18.63 -16.07
CA SER A 25 9.68 18.91 -16.19
C SER A 25 8.98 17.96 -15.21
N LYS A 26 8.28 18.54 -14.23
CA LYS A 26 7.50 17.78 -13.25
C LYS A 26 6.22 17.17 -13.86
N GLN A 27 6.13 17.13 -15.19
CA GLN A 27 5.03 16.49 -15.89
C GLN A 27 5.14 15.00 -15.66
N ARG A 28 4.32 14.52 -14.73
CA ARG A 28 4.12 13.09 -14.54
C ARG A 28 3.36 12.56 -15.74
N PRO A 29 3.78 11.43 -16.33
CA PRO A 29 3.00 10.78 -17.38
C PRO A 29 1.57 10.55 -16.88
N ALA A 30 0.59 10.89 -17.69
CA ALA A 30 -0.82 10.75 -17.30
C ALA A 30 -1.28 9.27 -17.26
N HIS A 31 -0.49 8.36 -17.87
CA HIS A 31 -0.78 6.92 -17.94
C HIS A 31 -2.24 6.63 -18.29
N HIS A 32 -2.70 7.19 -19.43
CA HIS A 32 -4.06 6.98 -19.94
C HIS A 32 -4.31 5.53 -20.37
N ASP A 33 -3.25 4.82 -20.68
CA ASP A 33 -3.17 3.43 -21.10
C ASP A 33 -3.09 2.42 -19.93
N ALA A 34 -3.19 2.91 -18.68
CA ALA A 34 -3.11 2.04 -17.52
C ALA A 34 -4.34 1.14 -17.42
N GLU A 35 -4.11 -0.18 -17.36
CA GLU A 35 -5.14 -1.17 -17.04
C GLU A 35 -5.36 -1.23 -15.53
N PHE A 36 -6.61 -1.39 -15.10
CA PHE A 36 -6.93 -1.42 -13.68
C PHE A 36 -7.11 -2.86 -13.17
N GLY A 37 -6.75 -3.03 -11.90
CA GLY A 37 -6.87 -4.30 -11.21
C GLY A 37 -6.79 -4.15 -9.69
N LEU A 38 -6.96 -5.27 -9.00
CA LEU A 38 -6.97 -5.37 -7.55
C LEU A 38 -5.65 -5.99 -7.07
N VAL A 39 -5.04 -5.40 -6.05
CA VAL A 39 -3.89 -5.99 -5.35
C VAL A 39 -4.37 -7.13 -4.46
N VAL A 40 -3.91 -8.35 -4.74
CA VAL A 40 -4.30 -9.56 -4.02
C VAL A 40 -3.18 -10.14 -3.15
N ALA A 41 -1.94 -9.72 -3.40
CA ALA A 41 -0.78 -10.16 -2.61
C ALA A 41 0.29 -9.06 -2.56
N LYS A 42 1.08 -9.08 -1.49
CA LYS A 42 2.23 -8.20 -1.30
C LYS A 42 3.36 -8.99 -0.67
N ASP A 43 4.50 -9.04 -1.33
CA ASP A 43 5.71 -9.66 -0.81
C ASP A 43 6.95 -8.89 -1.26
N ARG A 44 7.81 -8.52 -0.29
CA ARG A 44 9.17 -7.95 -0.49
C ARG A 44 9.30 -6.92 -1.62
N GLY A 45 8.32 -6.00 -1.73
CA GLY A 45 8.35 -4.93 -2.75
C GLY A 45 7.83 -5.38 -4.13
N ARG A 46 7.18 -6.53 -4.18
CA ARG A 46 6.38 -7.01 -5.32
C ARG A 46 4.92 -7.09 -4.92
N TRP A 47 4.04 -6.89 -5.89
CA TRP A 47 2.59 -6.94 -5.71
C TRP A 47 1.99 -7.88 -6.73
N GLY A 48 1.20 -8.85 -6.25
CA GLY A 48 0.31 -9.64 -7.10
C GLY A 48 -0.94 -8.82 -7.40
N VAL A 49 -1.24 -8.61 -8.65
CA VAL A 49 -2.42 -7.87 -9.11
C VAL A 49 -3.26 -8.75 -10.01
N VAL A 50 -4.57 -8.76 -9.80
CA VAL A 50 -5.54 -9.34 -10.72
C VAL A 50 -6.21 -8.21 -11.47
N LEU A 51 -6.02 -8.15 -12.78
CA LEU A 51 -6.65 -7.15 -13.64
C LEU A 51 -8.15 -7.40 -13.76
N ASP A 52 -8.88 -6.37 -14.17
CA ASP A 52 -10.33 -6.46 -14.46
C ASP A 52 -10.62 -7.47 -15.58
N THR A 53 -9.64 -7.76 -16.44
CA THR A 53 -9.67 -8.81 -17.45
C THR A 53 -9.53 -10.23 -16.90
N GLY A 54 -9.16 -10.36 -15.62
CA GLY A 54 -8.87 -11.63 -14.94
C GLY A 54 -7.40 -12.07 -15.01
N ALA A 55 -6.55 -11.39 -15.78
CA ALA A 55 -5.12 -11.70 -15.84
C ALA A 55 -4.42 -11.45 -14.50
N ARG A 56 -3.53 -12.36 -14.11
CA ARG A 56 -2.75 -12.29 -12.89
C ARG A 56 -1.33 -11.82 -13.18
N LEU A 57 -0.94 -10.71 -12.58
CA LEU A 57 0.35 -10.06 -12.83
C LEU A 57 1.22 -10.02 -11.59
N GLN A 58 2.53 -10.10 -11.82
CA GLN A 58 3.51 -9.63 -10.84
C GLN A 58 3.90 -8.19 -11.17
N CYS A 59 3.82 -7.32 -10.18
CA CYS A 59 4.03 -5.89 -10.38
C CYS A 59 5.11 -5.34 -9.46
N THR A 60 5.78 -4.28 -9.93
CA THR A 60 6.61 -3.41 -9.11
C THR A 60 5.99 -2.02 -9.01
N ARG A 61 6.38 -1.24 -8.01
CA ARG A 61 5.89 0.12 -7.84
C ARG A 61 6.69 1.10 -8.68
N ALA A 62 6.02 1.98 -9.40
CA ALA A 62 6.65 3.07 -10.12
C ALA A 62 7.32 4.08 -9.17
N ARG A 63 8.41 4.68 -9.61
CA ARG A 63 9.17 5.67 -8.81
C ARG A 63 8.34 6.91 -8.47
N GLU A 64 7.40 7.29 -9.31
CA GLU A 64 6.49 8.42 -9.11
C GLU A 64 5.53 8.22 -7.94
N LEU A 65 5.18 6.99 -7.59
CA LEU A 65 4.36 6.68 -6.41
C LEU A 65 5.13 6.83 -5.08
N LYS A 66 6.46 6.93 -5.14
CA LYS A 66 7.36 7.21 -4.00
C LYS A 66 6.92 6.54 -2.68
N ARG A 67 6.32 7.35 -1.77
CA ARG A 67 5.90 6.95 -0.43
C ARG A 67 4.44 6.48 -0.35
N THR A 68 3.71 6.50 -1.47
CA THR A 68 2.33 5.99 -1.48
C THR A 68 2.36 4.51 -1.10
N SER A 69 1.73 4.17 0.02
CA SER A 69 1.61 2.76 0.40
C SER A 69 0.64 2.06 -0.54
N ILE A 70 1.01 0.84 -0.94
CA ILE A 70 0.17 -0.05 -1.73
C ILE A 70 0.00 -1.31 -0.90
N GLU A 71 -1.26 -1.63 -0.60
CA GLU A 71 -1.64 -2.73 0.27
C GLU A 71 -2.61 -3.68 -0.44
N VAL A 72 -2.80 -4.85 0.14
CA VAL A 72 -3.82 -5.81 -0.35
C VAL A 72 -5.19 -5.14 -0.30
N GLY A 73 -5.98 -5.32 -1.37
CA GLY A 73 -7.27 -4.67 -1.55
C GLY A 73 -7.21 -3.30 -2.26
N ASP A 74 -6.03 -2.73 -2.48
CA ASP A 74 -5.93 -1.49 -3.26
C ASP A 74 -6.30 -1.71 -4.73
N ARG A 75 -7.09 -0.79 -5.29
CA ARG A 75 -7.32 -0.71 -6.72
C ARG A 75 -6.21 0.11 -7.37
N VAL A 76 -5.53 -0.48 -8.34
CA VAL A 76 -4.32 0.09 -8.94
C VAL A 76 -4.38 0.11 -10.46
N GLY A 77 -3.75 1.12 -11.05
CA GLY A 77 -3.50 1.19 -12.49
C GLY A 77 -2.09 0.68 -12.79
N VAL A 78 -2.00 -0.21 -13.76
CA VAL A 78 -0.81 -0.94 -14.15
C VAL A 78 -0.46 -0.65 -15.61
N VAL A 79 0.82 -0.53 -15.91
CA VAL A 79 1.36 -0.40 -17.26
C VAL A 79 2.54 -1.35 -17.48
N GLY A 80 2.90 -1.59 -18.73
CA GLY A 80 3.99 -2.45 -19.13
C GLY A 80 3.48 -3.79 -19.65
N ASP A 81 4.17 -4.87 -19.32
CA ASP A 81 3.75 -6.20 -19.77
C ASP A 81 2.58 -6.70 -18.88
N THR A 82 1.40 -6.69 -19.46
CA THR A 82 0.13 -7.14 -18.85
C THR A 82 -0.32 -8.51 -19.35
N SER A 83 0.55 -9.26 -20.02
CA SER A 83 0.25 -10.62 -20.50
C SER A 83 -0.03 -11.61 -19.37
N GLY A 84 0.63 -11.43 -18.22
CA GLY A 84 0.58 -12.37 -17.11
C GLY A 84 1.48 -13.59 -17.29
N ASP A 85 2.36 -13.57 -18.30
CA ASP A 85 3.31 -14.63 -18.55
C ASP A 85 4.32 -14.78 -17.40
N LYS A 86 4.88 -15.98 -17.28
CA LYS A 86 5.89 -16.28 -16.28
C LYS A 86 7.11 -15.37 -16.47
N ASP A 87 7.61 -14.83 -15.35
CA ASP A 87 8.78 -13.94 -15.29
C ASP A 87 8.58 -12.53 -15.88
N THR A 88 7.35 -12.14 -16.26
CA THR A 88 7.02 -10.76 -16.63
C THR A 88 6.78 -9.89 -15.40
N LEU A 89 7.14 -8.61 -15.51
CA LEU A 89 6.95 -7.63 -14.45
C LEU A 89 6.28 -6.37 -15.00
N ALA A 90 5.04 -6.17 -14.59
CA ALA A 90 4.32 -4.94 -14.85
C ALA A 90 4.67 -3.86 -13.79
N ARG A 91 4.13 -2.66 -13.96
CA ARG A 91 4.42 -1.52 -13.08
C ARG A 91 3.16 -0.83 -12.63
N ILE A 92 2.96 -0.75 -11.32
CA ILE A 92 1.88 0.03 -10.72
C ILE A 92 2.24 1.52 -10.81
N VAL A 93 1.41 2.31 -11.49
CA VAL A 93 1.61 3.74 -11.74
C VAL A 93 0.55 4.62 -11.07
N LYS A 94 -0.60 4.04 -10.72
CA LYS A 94 -1.70 4.71 -10.03
C LYS A 94 -2.22 3.85 -8.89
N ARG A 95 -2.74 4.48 -7.86
CA ARG A 95 -3.57 3.87 -6.84
C ARG A 95 -4.83 4.72 -6.72
N ALA A 96 -6.01 4.09 -6.79
CA ALA A 96 -7.28 4.75 -6.58
C ALA A 96 -7.47 5.13 -5.09
N ASP A 97 -8.39 6.04 -4.82
CA ASP A 97 -8.77 6.36 -3.46
C ASP A 97 -9.40 5.14 -2.79
N ARG A 98 -9.16 5.02 -1.49
CA ARG A 98 -9.68 3.92 -0.68
C ARG A 98 -11.04 4.28 -0.13
N THR A 99 -11.95 3.31 -0.12
CA THR A 99 -13.28 3.43 0.51
C THR A 99 -13.25 3.02 1.99
N SER A 100 -12.38 2.05 2.32
CA SER A 100 -12.17 1.58 3.70
C SER A 100 -10.72 1.24 3.93
N VAL A 101 -10.27 1.26 5.20
CA VAL A 101 -8.90 0.94 5.57
C VAL A 101 -8.88 0.29 6.95
N LEU A 102 -8.53 -1.00 7.01
CA LEU A 102 -8.27 -1.66 8.28
C LEU A 102 -6.81 -1.46 8.70
N ARG A 103 -6.62 -0.91 9.89
CA ARG A 103 -5.30 -0.60 10.45
C ARG A 103 -5.00 -1.46 11.66
N ARG A 104 -3.72 -1.69 11.89
CA ARG A 104 -3.21 -2.28 13.12
C ARG A 104 -2.24 -1.31 13.76
N THR A 105 -2.46 -1.00 15.02
CA THR A 105 -1.44 -0.37 15.86
C THR A 105 -0.36 -1.41 16.10
N ALA A 106 0.88 -1.10 15.77
CA ALA A 106 1.95 -2.10 15.84
C ALA A 106 2.31 -2.44 17.30
N ASP A 107 2.42 -1.43 18.15
CA ASP A 107 2.61 -1.51 19.60
C ASP A 107 2.32 -0.11 20.17
N ASP A 108 2.06 0.00 21.47
CA ASP A 108 1.84 1.28 22.17
C ASP A 108 3.02 2.27 22.04
N THR A 109 4.18 1.79 21.57
CA THR A 109 5.41 2.55 21.37
C THR A 109 5.70 2.90 19.91
N ASP A 110 5.01 2.28 18.92
CA ASP A 110 5.22 2.56 17.49
C ASP A 110 4.14 3.54 16.99
N PRO A 111 4.47 4.82 16.72
CA PRO A 111 3.50 5.82 16.26
C PRO A 111 2.98 5.52 14.83
N TYR A 112 3.47 4.48 14.16
CA TYR A 112 3.09 4.15 12.80
C TYR A 112 2.01 3.08 12.75
N GLU A 113 0.76 3.50 12.54
CA GLU A 113 -0.32 2.59 12.18
C GLU A 113 -0.01 1.89 10.84
N ARG A 114 -0.01 0.58 10.86
CA ARG A 114 0.16 -0.22 9.64
C ARG A 114 -1.19 -0.59 9.05
N ILE A 115 -1.36 -0.31 7.77
CA ILE A 115 -2.53 -0.74 7.02
C ILE A 115 -2.40 -2.25 6.77
N ILE A 116 -3.42 -3.00 7.15
CA ILE A 116 -3.52 -4.45 6.95
C ILE A 116 -4.15 -4.73 5.59
N VAL A 117 -5.31 -4.10 5.33
CA VAL A 117 -6.09 -4.26 4.11
C VAL A 117 -6.81 -2.96 3.78
N ALA A 118 -6.98 -2.70 2.49
CA ALA A 118 -7.76 -1.59 1.96
C ALA A 118 -9.02 -2.11 1.25
N ASN A 119 -10.06 -1.27 1.16
CA ASN A 119 -11.29 -1.52 0.41
C ASN A 119 -12.01 -2.82 0.80
N ALA A 120 -11.83 -3.29 2.03
CA ALA A 120 -12.60 -4.40 2.56
C ALA A 120 -14.04 -3.91 2.86
N GLU A 121 -15.03 -4.68 2.45
CA GLU A 121 -16.44 -4.41 2.74
C GLU A 121 -16.86 -5.05 4.06
N LEU A 122 -16.35 -6.26 4.33
CA LEU A 122 -16.70 -7.06 5.50
C LEU A 122 -15.46 -7.47 6.28
N MET A 123 -15.58 -7.50 7.61
CA MET A 123 -14.60 -8.07 8.53
C MET A 123 -15.24 -9.23 9.30
N LEU A 124 -14.83 -10.45 8.98
CA LEU A 124 -15.28 -11.62 9.72
C LEU A 124 -14.45 -11.79 11.00
N ILE A 125 -15.10 -11.62 12.16
CA ILE A 125 -14.51 -11.79 13.48
C ILE A 125 -14.88 -13.19 13.96
N VAL A 126 -13.93 -14.12 13.90
CA VAL A 126 -14.16 -15.51 14.27
C VAL A 126 -13.77 -15.72 15.74
N VAL A 127 -14.71 -16.23 16.52
CA VAL A 127 -14.53 -16.54 17.94
C VAL A 127 -15.12 -17.91 18.28
N ALA A 128 -14.46 -18.69 19.13
CA ALA A 128 -15.01 -19.96 19.60
C ALA A 128 -15.91 -19.76 20.81
N ALA A 129 -17.04 -20.46 20.89
CA ALA A 129 -17.90 -20.48 22.07
C ALA A 129 -17.21 -21.16 23.27
N ALA A 130 -16.34 -22.12 22.97
CA ALA A 130 -15.55 -22.84 23.99
C ALA A 130 -14.23 -23.33 23.40
N ASP A 131 -13.29 -23.65 24.29
CA ASP A 131 -11.99 -24.27 24.02
C ASP A 131 -11.22 -23.70 22.78
N PRO A 132 -10.58 -22.54 22.95
CA PRO A 132 -10.40 -21.79 24.20
C PRO A 132 -11.63 -20.98 24.61
N PRO A 133 -11.76 -20.59 25.89
CA PRO A 133 -12.85 -19.76 26.35
C PRO A 133 -12.84 -18.40 25.57
N PRO A 134 -14.03 -17.88 25.26
CA PRO A 134 -14.14 -16.67 24.47
C PRO A 134 -13.48 -15.46 25.14
N ARG A 135 -12.77 -14.67 24.35
CA ARG A 135 -12.14 -13.42 24.80
C ARG A 135 -12.95 -12.24 24.29
N THR A 136 -13.92 -11.77 25.08
CA THR A 136 -14.79 -10.63 24.72
C THR A 136 -14.00 -9.38 24.37
N GLY A 137 -12.96 -9.04 25.12
CA GLY A 137 -12.09 -7.89 24.80
C GLY A 137 -11.37 -7.98 23.43
N PHE A 138 -11.21 -9.17 22.85
CA PHE A 138 -10.74 -9.30 21.47
C PHE A 138 -11.84 -8.87 20.48
N VAL A 139 -13.07 -9.33 20.70
CA VAL A 139 -14.23 -9.02 19.84
C VAL A 139 -14.49 -7.52 19.86
N GLU A 140 -14.51 -6.90 21.04
CA GLU A 140 -14.71 -5.44 21.22
C GLU A 140 -13.67 -4.64 20.43
N ARG A 141 -12.38 -4.96 20.61
CA ARG A 141 -11.32 -4.25 19.85
C ARG A 141 -11.44 -4.46 18.34
N ALA A 142 -11.84 -5.65 17.90
CA ALA A 142 -12.05 -5.94 16.48
C ALA A 142 -13.25 -5.15 15.91
N LEU A 143 -14.34 -5.03 16.67
CA LEU A 143 -15.50 -4.21 16.32
C LEU A 143 -15.10 -2.74 16.19
N ILE A 144 -14.40 -2.19 17.17
CA ILE A 144 -13.91 -0.80 17.11
C ILE A 144 -13.03 -0.58 15.88
N ALA A 145 -12.09 -1.49 15.61
CA ALA A 145 -11.21 -1.38 14.45
C ALA A 145 -11.99 -1.41 13.13
N ALA A 146 -13.04 -2.25 13.03
CA ALA A 146 -13.89 -2.33 11.86
C ALA A 146 -14.66 -1.01 11.64
N PHE A 147 -15.32 -0.48 12.67
CA PHE A 147 -16.07 0.77 12.58
C PHE A 147 -15.18 1.97 12.24
N VAL A 148 -14.03 2.10 12.89
CA VAL A 148 -13.05 3.16 12.58
C VAL A 148 -12.52 3.03 11.17
N GLY A 149 -12.35 1.80 10.68
CA GLY A 149 -11.86 1.49 9.34
C GLY A 149 -12.90 1.64 8.22
N GLY A 150 -14.19 1.87 8.57
CA GLY A 150 -15.29 1.89 7.59
C GLY A 150 -15.61 0.51 7.00
N VAL A 151 -15.40 -0.56 7.78
CA VAL A 151 -15.64 -1.96 7.39
C VAL A 151 -16.81 -2.50 8.20
N THR A 152 -17.72 -3.23 7.56
CA THR A 152 -18.86 -3.85 8.26
C THR A 152 -18.39 -5.10 9.02
N PRO A 153 -18.50 -5.15 10.36
CA PRO A 153 -18.12 -6.33 11.14
C PRO A 153 -19.20 -7.40 11.08
N VAL A 154 -18.77 -8.65 11.00
CA VAL A 154 -19.62 -9.84 11.14
C VAL A 154 -18.97 -10.76 12.17
N VAL A 155 -19.67 -11.02 13.27
CA VAL A 155 -19.19 -11.95 14.29
C VAL A 155 -19.63 -13.35 13.92
N CYS A 156 -18.68 -14.29 13.86
CA CYS A 156 -18.91 -15.70 13.60
C CYS A 156 -18.51 -16.51 14.83
N VAL A 157 -19.50 -17.05 15.52
CA VAL A 157 -19.26 -17.92 16.67
C VAL A 157 -19.16 -19.37 16.19
N THR A 158 -18.04 -20.00 16.51
CA THR A 158 -17.77 -21.40 16.16
C THR A 158 -17.83 -22.28 17.40
N LYS A 159 -17.80 -23.63 17.21
CA LYS A 159 -17.86 -24.61 18.28
C LYS A 159 -19.12 -24.48 19.16
N THR A 160 -20.24 -24.15 18.54
CA THR A 160 -21.55 -24.06 19.22
C THR A 160 -22.11 -25.40 19.64
N ASP A 161 -21.47 -26.46 19.21
CA ASP A 161 -21.69 -27.85 19.71
C ASP A 161 -21.10 -28.08 21.10
N LEU A 162 -20.13 -27.29 21.54
CA LEU A 162 -19.47 -27.44 22.83
C LEU A 162 -20.04 -26.52 23.92
N ALA A 163 -20.59 -25.36 23.55
CA ALA A 163 -21.18 -24.41 24.48
C ALA A 163 -22.24 -23.53 23.79
N ASP A 164 -23.21 -23.05 24.58
CA ASP A 164 -24.24 -22.14 24.13
C ASP A 164 -23.66 -20.78 23.74
N PRO A 165 -23.92 -20.30 22.51
CA PRO A 165 -23.41 -19.00 22.03
C PRO A 165 -24.17 -17.78 22.56
N SER A 166 -25.25 -17.93 23.33
CA SER A 166 -26.13 -16.85 23.80
C SER A 166 -25.40 -15.74 24.59
N GLY A 167 -24.21 -16.00 25.10
CA GLY A 167 -23.36 -15.00 25.76
C GLY A 167 -22.70 -13.98 24.80
N PHE A 168 -22.91 -14.10 23.50
CA PHE A 168 -22.41 -13.18 22.47
C PHE A 168 -23.50 -12.31 21.83
N GLU A 169 -24.74 -12.39 22.30
CA GLU A 169 -25.86 -11.57 21.86
C GLU A 169 -25.87 -10.16 22.47
#